data_46fccaa98f5565511810a8ca4b916860
#
_entry.id   46fccaa98f5565511810a8ca4b916860
#
_cell.length_a   1.000
_cell.length_b   1.000
_cell.length_c   1.000
_cell.angle_alpha   90.00
_cell.angle_beta   90.00
_cell.angle_gamma   90.00
#
_symmetry.space_group_name_H-M   'P 1'
#
loop_
_entity.id
_entity.type
_entity.pdbx_description
1 polymer ?
#
loop_
_entity_poly.entity_id
_entity_poly.type
_entity_poly.pdbx_seq_one_letter_code
_entity_poly.pdbx_strand_id
1 'polypeptide(L)'
;GFTLPWLDVPVVKITNCLLAPSASEMGEPQEEKGCIRCSACADACPADLLPQQLYWFSKGQQHDKATAHNLADCIECGACAWVCPSNIPLVQYFRQEKAEIAAIRQEEQRAAEAKARFEARQARLEREKAARAERHKKAAVQPAAKDQEA
;
A
#
# COMPACT_ATOMS: atom_id res chain seq x y z
N GLY A 1 -2.04 -13.68 -15.95
CA GLY A 1 -0.57 -13.59 -16.08
C GLY A 1 -0.14 -12.18 -16.45
N PHE A 2 1.15 -11.96 -16.42
CA PHE A 2 1.78 -10.71 -16.85
C PHE A 2 3.14 -11.03 -17.46
N THR A 3 3.58 -10.17 -18.36
CA THR A 3 4.90 -10.27 -18.98
C THR A 3 5.95 -9.62 -18.08
N LEU A 4 7.14 -10.23 -18.01
CA LEU A 4 8.28 -9.61 -17.36
C LEU A 4 9.01 -8.68 -18.33
N PRO A 5 9.35 -7.45 -17.92
CA PRO A 5 10.10 -6.52 -18.78
C PRO A 5 11.57 -6.94 -18.97
N TRP A 6 12.10 -7.74 -18.02
CA TRP A 6 13.48 -8.25 -18.03
C TRP A 6 13.47 -9.74 -17.70
N LEU A 7 14.43 -10.48 -18.22
CA LEU A 7 14.60 -11.91 -17.97
C LEU A 7 15.49 -12.22 -16.77
N ASP A 8 16.21 -11.23 -16.23
CA ASP A 8 17.12 -11.39 -15.08
C ASP A 8 16.37 -11.37 -13.74
N VAL A 9 15.19 -11.99 -13.70
CA VAL A 9 14.35 -12.08 -12.50
C VAL A 9 14.46 -13.49 -11.94
N PRO A 10 14.82 -13.65 -10.65
CA PRO A 10 14.88 -14.96 -10.02
C PRO A 10 13.49 -15.60 -9.92
N VAL A 11 13.42 -16.89 -10.20
CA VAL A 11 12.21 -17.69 -9.96
C VAL A 11 12.06 -17.89 -8.45
N VAL A 12 10.98 -17.36 -7.88
CA VAL A 12 10.70 -17.45 -6.45
C VAL A 12 9.78 -18.63 -6.13
N LYS A 13 9.76 -19.07 -4.87
CA LYS A 13 9.00 -20.23 -4.40
C LYS A 13 7.49 -20.16 -4.71
N ILE A 14 6.92 -18.97 -4.80
CA ILE A 14 5.49 -18.76 -5.10
C ILE A 14 5.17 -18.79 -6.61
N THR A 15 6.18 -18.94 -7.47
CA THR A 15 5.97 -19.05 -8.93
C THR A 15 5.36 -20.42 -9.21
N ASN A 16 4.16 -20.43 -9.75
CA ASN A 16 3.43 -21.66 -10.07
C ASN A 16 3.53 -22.07 -11.54
N CYS A 17 3.86 -21.13 -12.44
CA CYS A 17 3.97 -21.40 -13.86
C CYS A 17 4.90 -20.38 -14.53
N LEU A 18 5.73 -20.88 -15.44
CA LEU A 18 6.54 -20.10 -16.37
C LEU A 18 6.08 -20.41 -17.78
N LEU A 19 5.70 -19.39 -18.53
CA LEU A 19 5.33 -19.51 -19.93
C LEU A 19 6.46 -18.94 -20.79
N ALA A 20 6.95 -19.74 -21.72
CA ALA A 20 7.97 -19.34 -22.69
C ALA A 20 7.45 -19.63 -24.11
N PRO A 21 6.42 -18.90 -24.57
CA PRO A 21 5.85 -19.12 -25.89
C PRO A 21 6.81 -18.68 -26.99
N SER A 22 6.71 -19.32 -28.14
CA SER A 22 7.42 -18.89 -29.34
C SER A 22 6.85 -17.59 -29.91
N ALA A 23 7.60 -16.89 -30.75
CA ALA A 23 7.13 -15.65 -31.38
C ALA A 23 5.85 -15.87 -32.23
N SER A 24 5.68 -17.07 -32.78
CA SER A 24 4.50 -17.44 -33.57
C SER A 24 3.26 -17.64 -32.71
N GLU A 25 3.41 -17.99 -31.43
CA GLU A 25 2.30 -18.21 -30.48
C GLU A 25 1.88 -16.93 -29.77
N MET A 26 2.82 -16.01 -29.51
CA MET A 26 2.52 -14.75 -28.86
C MET A 26 1.90 -13.69 -29.77
N GLY A 27 2.23 -13.75 -31.07
CA GLY A 27 1.92 -12.66 -31.98
C GLY A 27 2.65 -11.34 -31.63
N GLU A 28 2.32 -10.28 -32.35
CA GLU A 28 2.85 -8.96 -32.03
C GLU A 28 2.02 -8.32 -30.89
N PRO A 29 2.68 -7.60 -29.95
CA PRO A 29 1.99 -6.86 -28.90
C PRO A 29 1.01 -5.87 -29.53
N GLN A 30 -0.26 -5.97 -29.15
CA GLN A 30 -1.29 -5.06 -29.63
C GLN A 30 -1.29 -3.78 -28.80
N GLU A 31 -1.44 -2.64 -29.47
CA GLU A 31 -1.56 -1.35 -28.77
C GLU A 31 -2.83 -1.25 -27.95
N GLU A 32 -2.73 -0.61 -26.79
CA GLU A 32 -3.88 -0.26 -25.96
C GLU A 32 -4.75 0.76 -26.67
N LYS A 33 -6.06 0.46 -26.79
CA LYS A 33 -7.07 1.36 -27.34
C LYS A 33 -7.99 1.89 -26.25
N GLY A 34 -8.74 2.94 -26.56
CA GLY A 34 -9.73 3.48 -25.64
C GLY A 34 -10.81 2.46 -25.26
N CYS A 35 -11.23 2.44 -24.02
CA CYS A 35 -12.31 1.57 -23.56
C CYS A 35 -13.63 1.90 -24.23
N ILE A 36 -14.25 0.92 -24.90
CA ILE A 36 -15.53 1.05 -25.61
C ILE A 36 -16.74 0.76 -24.73
N ARG A 37 -16.54 0.46 -23.45
CA ARG A 37 -17.59 0.17 -22.45
C ARG A 37 -18.49 -1.03 -22.80
N CYS A 38 -17.92 -2.08 -23.38
CA CYS A 38 -18.66 -3.28 -23.79
C CYS A 38 -19.07 -4.21 -22.64
N SER A 39 -18.55 -3.99 -21.41
CA SER A 39 -18.79 -4.78 -20.19
C SER A 39 -18.26 -6.22 -20.20
N ALA A 40 -17.69 -6.73 -21.28
CA ALA A 40 -17.19 -8.10 -21.37
C ALA A 40 -16.19 -8.45 -20.23
N CYS A 41 -15.42 -7.47 -19.74
CA CYS A 41 -14.50 -7.68 -18.62
C CYS A 41 -15.24 -7.93 -17.30
N ALA A 42 -16.44 -7.41 -17.10
CA ALA A 42 -17.24 -7.67 -15.90
C ALA A 42 -17.82 -9.09 -15.97
N ASP A 43 -18.37 -9.49 -17.12
CA ASP A 43 -18.93 -10.82 -17.33
C ASP A 43 -17.88 -11.94 -17.16
N ALA A 44 -16.61 -11.64 -17.49
CA ALA A 44 -15.51 -12.59 -17.36
C ALA A 44 -14.86 -12.61 -15.96
N CYS A 45 -15.25 -11.71 -15.04
CA CYS A 45 -14.60 -11.59 -13.74
C CYS A 45 -15.06 -12.67 -12.76
N PRO A 46 -14.19 -13.60 -12.30
CA PRO A 46 -14.60 -14.66 -11.36
C PRO A 46 -14.85 -14.13 -9.93
N ALA A 47 -14.47 -12.90 -9.64
CA ALA A 47 -14.67 -12.24 -8.34
C ALA A 47 -15.81 -11.20 -8.38
N ASP A 48 -16.64 -11.21 -9.41
CA ASP A 48 -17.79 -10.31 -9.59
C ASP A 48 -17.45 -8.81 -9.44
N LEU A 49 -16.23 -8.43 -9.80
CA LEU A 49 -15.78 -7.06 -9.76
C LEU A 49 -16.21 -6.31 -11.02
N LEU A 50 -16.08 -5.00 -11.00
CA LEU A 50 -16.31 -4.11 -12.14
C LEU A 50 -14.97 -3.61 -12.72
N PRO A 51 -14.25 -4.40 -13.55
CA PRO A 51 -12.91 -4.05 -14.01
C PRO A 51 -12.85 -2.74 -14.79
N GLN A 52 -13.92 -2.40 -15.50
CA GLN A 52 -14.01 -1.13 -16.21
C GLN A 52 -13.94 0.07 -15.26
N GLN A 53 -14.68 0.04 -14.15
CA GLN A 53 -14.65 1.12 -13.16
C GLN A 53 -13.32 1.18 -12.44
N LEU A 54 -12.81 0.03 -12.03
CA LEU A 54 -11.48 -0.08 -11.41
C LEU A 54 -10.39 0.48 -12.32
N TYR A 55 -10.44 0.24 -13.63
CA TYR A 55 -9.52 0.81 -14.60
C TYR A 55 -9.54 2.34 -14.60
N TRP A 56 -10.73 2.94 -14.58
CA TRP A 56 -10.84 4.40 -14.56
C TRP A 56 -10.34 4.99 -13.24
N PHE A 57 -10.58 4.33 -12.11
CA PHE A 57 -10.08 4.76 -10.81
C PHE A 57 -8.57 4.66 -10.74
N SER A 58 -7.98 3.56 -11.21
CA SER A 58 -6.53 3.38 -11.26
C SER A 58 -5.86 4.40 -12.19
N LYS A 59 -6.42 4.61 -13.38
CA LYS A 59 -5.90 5.61 -14.32
C LYS A 59 -6.01 7.05 -13.79
N GLY A 60 -7.05 7.32 -13.00
CA GLY A 60 -7.28 8.62 -12.35
C GLY A 60 -6.65 8.77 -10.97
N GLN A 61 -5.87 7.78 -10.50
CA GLN A 61 -5.26 7.77 -9.16
C GLN A 61 -6.25 8.01 -8.02
N GLN A 62 -7.47 7.47 -8.17
CA GLN A 62 -8.55 7.62 -7.20
C GLN A 62 -8.55 6.42 -6.23
N HIS A 63 -7.50 6.33 -5.41
CA HIS A 63 -7.23 5.20 -4.51
C HIS A 63 -8.39 4.86 -3.57
N ASP A 64 -9.06 5.87 -3.03
CA ASP A 64 -10.22 5.67 -2.14
C ASP A 64 -11.37 4.99 -2.86
N LYS A 65 -11.66 5.39 -4.11
CA LYS A 65 -12.70 4.78 -4.92
C LYS A 65 -12.33 3.37 -5.36
N ALA A 66 -11.09 3.15 -5.75
CA ALA A 66 -10.59 1.83 -6.08
C ALA A 66 -10.72 0.87 -4.88
N THR A 67 -10.43 1.35 -3.67
CA THR A 67 -10.60 0.59 -2.43
C THR A 67 -12.08 0.33 -2.13
N ALA A 68 -12.95 1.34 -2.26
CA ALA A 68 -14.40 1.21 -2.04
C ALA A 68 -15.08 0.25 -3.04
N HIS A 69 -14.48 0.07 -4.23
CA HIS A 69 -14.92 -0.89 -5.24
C HIS A 69 -14.19 -2.25 -5.16
N ASN A 70 -13.66 -2.57 -3.98
CA ASN A 70 -13.07 -3.87 -3.66
C ASN A 70 -11.90 -4.28 -4.58
N LEU A 71 -11.06 -3.34 -4.98
CA LEU A 71 -9.86 -3.66 -5.78
C LEU A 71 -8.99 -4.74 -5.11
N ALA A 72 -8.98 -4.79 -3.77
CA ALA A 72 -8.21 -5.78 -3.00
C ALA A 72 -8.62 -7.22 -3.32
N ASP A 73 -9.90 -7.46 -3.64
CA ASP A 73 -10.45 -8.79 -3.93
C ASP A 73 -10.09 -9.29 -5.34
N CYS A 74 -9.48 -8.44 -6.16
CA CYS A 74 -8.98 -8.85 -7.47
C CYS A 74 -7.86 -9.88 -7.33
N ILE A 75 -8.06 -11.09 -7.83
CA ILE A 75 -7.09 -12.20 -7.80
C ILE A 75 -6.06 -12.15 -8.94
N GLU A 76 -6.10 -11.11 -9.77
CA GLU A 76 -5.15 -10.88 -10.87
C GLU A 76 -5.09 -12.03 -11.90
N CYS A 77 -6.21 -12.73 -12.09
CA CYS A 77 -6.30 -13.89 -12.98
C CYS A 77 -6.10 -13.57 -14.47
N GLY A 78 -6.33 -12.31 -14.88
CA GLY A 78 -6.16 -11.88 -16.27
C GLY A 78 -7.35 -12.08 -17.19
N ALA A 79 -8.44 -12.72 -16.75
CA ALA A 79 -9.61 -12.99 -17.59
C ALA A 79 -10.20 -11.71 -18.21
N CYS A 80 -10.30 -10.64 -17.43
CA CYS A 80 -10.81 -9.34 -17.90
C CYS A 80 -9.92 -8.71 -18.99
N ALA A 81 -8.59 -8.86 -18.89
CA ALA A 81 -7.68 -8.37 -19.91
C ALA A 81 -7.73 -9.21 -21.19
N TRP A 82 -7.94 -10.52 -21.04
CA TRP A 82 -8.03 -11.46 -22.16
C TRP A 82 -9.24 -11.18 -23.05
N VAL A 83 -10.40 -10.90 -22.47
CA VAL A 83 -11.64 -10.64 -23.21
C VAL A 83 -11.76 -9.20 -23.70
N CYS A 84 -10.81 -8.32 -23.39
CA CYS A 84 -10.89 -6.91 -23.71
C CYS A 84 -10.62 -6.65 -25.20
N PRO A 85 -11.62 -6.18 -25.99
CA PRO A 85 -11.42 -5.90 -27.42
C PRO A 85 -10.52 -4.67 -27.66
N SER A 86 -10.28 -3.88 -26.63
CA SER A 86 -9.42 -2.69 -26.67
C SER A 86 -7.98 -2.99 -26.22
N ASN A 87 -7.63 -4.24 -25.94
CA ASN A 87 -6.30 -4.68 -25.50
C ASN A 87 -5.76 -3.93 -24.28
N ILE A 88 -6.65 -3.51 -23.38
CA ILE A 88 -6.26 -2.79 -22.16
C ILE A 88 -5.63 -3.79 -21.18
N PRO A 89 -4.40 -3.54 -20.70
CA PRO A 89 -3.71 -4.40 -19.74
C PRO A 89 -4.25 -4.20 -18.30
N LEU A 90 -5.54 -4.49 -18.09
CA LEU A 90 -6.28 -4.21 -16.85
C LEU A 90 -5.57 -4.71 -15.60
N VAL A 91 -4.97 -5.91 -15.65
CA VAL A 91 -4.25 -6.48 -14.51
C VAL A 91 -3.04 -5.64 -14.11
N GLN A 92 -2.34 -5.06 -15.07
CA GLN A 92 -1.18 -4.21 -14.76
C GLN A 92 -1.60 -2.92 -14.05
N TYR A 93 -2.68 -2.29 -14.51
CA TYR A 93 -3.27 -1.13 -13.81
C TYR A 93 -3.68 -1.49 -12.37
N PHE A 94 -4.33 -2.63 -12.17
CA PHE A 94 -4.77 -3.04 -10.83
C PHE A 94 -3.59 -3.37 -9.90
N ARG A 95 -2.54 -3.98 -10.43
CA ARG A 95 -1.32 -4.26 -9.65
C ARG A 95 -0.60 -2.99 -9.24
N GLN A 96 -0.47 -2.05 -10.17
CA GLN A 96 0.12 -0.75 -9.87
C GLN A 96 -0.69 -0.04 -8.79
N GLU A 97 -1.99 0.07 -8.96
CA GLU A 97 -2.89 0.72 -8.01
C GLU A 97 -2.83 0.08 -6.61
N LYS A 98 -2.85 -1.26 -6.53
CA LYS A 98 -2.67 -1.97 -5.26
C LYS A 98 -1.33 -1.66 -4.61
N ALA A 99 -0.25 -1.59 -5.38
CA ALA A 99 1.07 -1.26 -4.86
C ALA A 99 1.13 0.17 -4.33
N GLU A 100 0.52 1.13 -5.03
CA GLU A 100 0.45 2.52 -4.60
C GLU A 100 -0.38 2.67 -3.32
N ILE A 101 -1.55 2.05 -3.24
CA ILE A 101 -2.38 2.02 -2.03
C ILE A 101 -1.62 1.39 -0.84
N ALA A 102 -0.89 0.30 -1.08
CA ALA A 102 -0.11 -0.34 -0.03
C ALA A 102 1.05 0.55 0.45
N ALA A 103 1.72 1.26 -0.47
CA ALA A 103 2.79 2.20 -0.14
C ALA A 103 2.28 3.38 0.71
N ILE A 104 1.14 3.98 0.32
CA ILE A 104 0.50 5.07 1.06
C ILE A 104 0.15 4.62 2.49
N ARG A 105 -0.51 3.48 2.65
CA ARG A 105 -0.86 2.93 3.97
C ARG A 105 0.37 2.66 4.84
N GLN A 106 1.43 2.17 4.23
CA GLN A 106 2.68 1.91 4.96
C GLN A 106 3.34 3.21 5.43
N GLU A 107 3.29 4.25 4.61
CA GLU A 107 3.83 5.57 4.98
C GLU A 107 3.01 6.20 6.11
N GLU A 108 1.68 6.18 6.03
CA GLU A 108 0.79 6.64 7.09
C GLU A 108 1.04 5.91 8.41
N GLN A 109 1.19 4.59 8.36
CA GLN A 109 1.50 3.80 9.54
C GLN A 109 2.85 4.19 10.15
N ARG A 110 3.89 4.33 9.34
CA ARG A 110 5.22 4.77 9.78
C ARG A 110 5.18 6.16 10.41
N ALA A 111 4.43 7.09 9.80
CA ALA A 111 4.25 8.44 10.33
C ALA A 111 3.53 8.42 11.69
N ALA A 112 2.45 7.64 11.81
CA ALA A 112 1.72 7.48 13.06
C ALA A 112 2.59 6.87 14.18
N GLU A 113 3.36 5.83 13.88
CA GLU A 113 4.29 5.22 14.82
C GLU A 113 5.41 6.19 15.25
N ALA A 114 5.95 6.97 14.30
CA ALA A 114 6.98 7.97 14.60
C ALA A 114 6.42 9.07 15.51
N LYS A 115 5.20 9.55 15.25
CA LYS A 115 4.50 10.52 16.08
C LYS A 115 4.27 9.97 17.49
N ALA A 116 3.76 8.77 17.63
CA ALA A 116 3.51 8.15 18.93
C ALA A 116 4.81 7.99 19.74
N ARG A 117 5.91 7.56 19.09
CA ARG A 117 7.23 7.47 19.75
C ARG A 117 7.75 8.85 20.20
N PHE A 118 7.57 9.87 19.39
CA PHE A 118 7.96 11.23 19.73
C PHE A 118 7.16 11.75 20.95
N GLU A 119 5.84 11.62 20.94
CA GLU A 119 4.98 12.05 22.05
C GLU A 119 5.30 11.31 23.34
N ALA A 120 5.51 10.00 23.29
CA ALA A 120 5.91 9.20 24.45
C ALA A 120 7.27 9.65 25.00
N ARG A 121 8.23 9.99 24.15
CA ARG A 121 9.52 10.53 24.55
C ARG A 121 9.38 11.89 25.25
N GLN A 122 8.59 12.80 24.68
CA GLN A 122 8.35 14.11 25.27
C GLN A 122 7.71 13.99 26.66
N ALA A 123 6.66 13.19 26.76
CA ALA A 123 5.98 12.95 28.03
C ALA A 123 6.92 12.35 29.11
N ARG A 124 7.86 11.47 28.70
CA ARG A 124 8.88 10.95 29.62
C ARG A 124 9.83 12.05 30.09
N LEU A 125 10.35 12.86 29.16
CA LEU A 125 11.26 13.95 29.50
C LEU A 125 10.60 15.00 30.42
N GLU A 126 9.34 15.31 30.20
CA GLU A 126 8.58 16.23 31.08
C GLU A 126 8.42 15.65 32.49
N ARG A 127 8.08 14.36 32.61
CA ARG A 127 7.99 13.67 33.90
C ARG A 127 9.34 13.67 34.64
N GLU A 128 10.44 13.39 33.93
CA GLU A 128 11.79 13.41 34.49
C GLU A 128 12.18 14.82 34.96
N LYS A 129 11.87 15.86 34.17
CA LYS A 129 12.10 17.26 34.55
C LYS A 129 11.31 17.65 35.80
N ALA A 130 10.03 17.31 35.85
CA ALA A 130 9.16 17.57 36.99
C ALA A 130 9.65 16.85 38.26
N ALA A 131 9.99 15.56 38.14
CA ALA A 131 10.55 14.80 39.27
C ALA A 131 11.90 15.36 39.77
N ARG A 132 12.74 15.83 38.84
CA ARG A 132 14.02 16.47 39.20
C ARG A 132 13.79 17.80 39.95
N ALA A 133 12.88 18.63 39.45
CA ALA A 133 12.51 19.89 40.07
C ALA A 133 11.93 19.68 41.49
N GLU A 134 11.12 18.66 41.68
CA GLU A 134 10.58 18.29 42.97
C GLU A 134 11.64 17.81 43.97
N ARG A 135 12.61 16.99 43.53
CA ARG A 135 13.77 16.58 44.33
C ARG A 135 14.59 17.77 44.77
N HIS A 136 14.84 18.74 43.88
CA HIS A 136 15.57 19.96 44.21
C HIS A 136 14.81 20.81 45.25
N LYS A 137 13.49 20.95 45.14
CA LYS A 137 12.67 21.65 46.13
C LYS A 137 12.72 20.96 47.49
N LYS A 138 12.61 19.63 47.54
CA LYS A 138 12.69 18.87 48.81
C LYS A 138 14.12 18.98 49.44
N ALA A 139 15.16 18.94 48.67
CA ALA A 139 16.54 19.09 49.13
C ALA A 139 16.81 20.51 49.68
N ALA A 140 16.21 21.55 49.09
CA ALA A 140 16.35 22.92 49.55
C ALA A 140 15.61 23.19 50.88
N VAL A 141 14.57 22.43 51.21
CA VAL A 141 13.78 22.57 52.46
C VAL A 141 14.41 21.82 53.64
N GLN A 142 15.18 20.74 53.41
CA GLN A 142 15.83 19.94 54.46
C GLN A 142 16.99 20.61 55.23
N PRO A 143 17.84 21.52 54.68
CA PRO A 143 18.92 22.15 55.47
C PRO A 143 18.41 23.10 56.54
N ALA A 144 17.25 23.72 56.36
CA ALA A 144 16.69 24.67 57.36
C ALA A 144 16.17 24.01 58.62
N ALA A 145 15.93 22.72 58.65
CA ALA A 145 15.42 22.01 59.82
C ALA A 145 16.55 21.48 60.77
N LYS A 146 17.78 21.35 60.27
CA LYS A 146 18.95 20.87 61.08
C LYS A 146 19.62 21.96 61.90
N ASP A 147 19.51 23.22 61.51
CA ASP A 147 20.12 24.35 62.19
C ASP A 147 19.28 24.91 63.36
N GLN A 148 18.12 24.34 63.63
CA GLN A 148 17.24 24.76 64.74
C GLN A 148 17.31 23.86 65.99
N GLU A 149 18.09 22.78 65.97
CA GLU A 149 18.28 21.88 67.11
C GLU A 149 19.71 21.89 67.69
N ALA A 150 20.52 22.95 67.46
CA ALA A 150 21.85 23.11 68.10
C ALA A 150 21.87 24.28 69.06
#